data_656498ac4f61ef6632113a2738e62f8b
#
_entry.id   656498ac4f61ef6632113a2738e62f8b
#
_cell.length_a   1.000
_cell.length_b   1.000
_cell.length_c   1.000
_cell.angle_alpha   90.00
_cell.angle_beta   90.00
_cell.angle_gamma   90.00
#
_symmetry.space_group_name_H-M   'P 1'
#
loop_
_entity.id
_entity.type
_entity.pdbx_description
1 polymer ?
#
loop_
_entity_poly.entity_id
_entity_poly.type
_entity_poly.pdbx_seq_one_letter_code
_entity_poly.pdbx_strand_id
1 'polypeptide(L)'
;PFRALAHNGEINTFKGNTNWMKVHEQEMNSPLFDNMENLKPVIQPGSSDSAALDSVFELLNISGQSAPLAKLMLIPDAWSKKSQTLSKDHQQLFNFLNSTMEPWDGPAAIAATDNEWAIVAADRNGLRPMRYTISKDKILCAGSETGMVEIDEKQILKKGRLGPGEILGVRIAKGKVFSNVEIKDYLAKEFKHFNNQIIDLEKKFPIKNEKSTFSGDELKKRQHTFGYSLEDLELILQPMAEDAKEAIGSMGDDTPLAAVSYTHLTLPTICSV
;
A
#
# COMPACT_ATOMS: atom_id res chain seq x y z
N PRO A 1 17.47 -4.57 15.95
CA PRO A 1 18.07 -3.69 14.96
C PRO A 1 17.46 -3.97 13.60
N PHE A 2 17.24 -2.93 12.80
CA PHE A 2 16.81 -3.07 11.42
C PHE A 2 17.93 -3.68 10.58
N ARG A 3 17.59 -4.53 9.59
CA ARG A 3 18.56 -5.26 8.79
C ARG A 3 18.48 -4.97 7.30
N ALA A 4 17.29 -4.78 6.77
CA ALA A 4 17.06 -4.60 5.33
C ALA A 4 16.52 -3.22 4.97
N LEU A 5 15.80 -2.58 5.90
CA LEU A 5 15.22 -1.26 5.64
C LEU A 5 15.38 -0.29 6.82
N ALA A 6 15.33 1.01 6.50
CA ALA A 6 15.11 2.09 7.43
C ALA A 6 13.76 2.75 7.13
N HIS A 7 12.98 3.01 8.17
CA HIS A 7 11.62 3.52 8.08
C HIS A 7 11.47 4.77 8.94
N ASN A 8 10.93 5.82 8.36
CA ASN A 8 10.45 7.00 9.07
C ASN A 8 8.96 7.15 8.81
N GLY A 9 8.15 6.82 9.81
CA GLY A 9 6.70 6.86 9.71
C GLY A 9 6.03 5.96 10.73
N GLU A 10 4.78 5.60 10.43
CA GLU A 10 3.96 4.73 11.24
C GLU A 10 3.04 3.89 10.34
N ILE A 11 3.01 2.58 10.56
CA ILE A 11 2.12 1.68 9.83
C ILE A 11 0.81 1.55 10.59
N ASN A 12 -0.23 2.19 10.07
CA ASN A 12 -1.55 2.24 10.72
C ASN A 12 -2.25 0.87 10.71
N THR A 13 -1.99 0.05 9.71
CA THR A 13 -2.58 -1.30 9.55
C THR A 13 -1.80 -2.40 10.28
N PHE A 14 -0.82 -2.05 11.10
CA PHE A 14 0.14 -2.96 11.74
C PHE A 14 -0.48 -4.19 12.40
N LYS A 15 -1.56 -4.00 13.18
CA LYS A 15 -2.23 -5.11 13.86
C LYS A 15 -2.83 -6.11 12.88
N GLY A 16 -3.46 -5.62 11.82
CA GLY A 16 -4.00 -6.43 10.73
C GLY A 16 -2.90 -7.18 9.99
N ASN A 17 -1.83 -6.47 9.59
CA ASN A 17 -0.69 -7.06 8.90
C ASN A 17 -0.01 -8.16 9.72
N THR A 18 0.15 -7.95 11.04
CA THR A 18 0.69 -8.98 11.94
C THR A 18 -0.19 -10.24 11.98
N ASN A 19 -1.51 -10.06 12.02
CA ASN A 19 -2.43 -11.20 12.01
C ASN A 19 -2.42 -11.94 10.68
N TRP A 20 -2.40 -11.24 9.56
CA TRP A 20 -2.27 -11.83 8.24
C TRP A 20 -0.93 -12.56 8.07
N MET A 21 0.16 -12.00 8.57
CA MET A 21 1.46 -12.67 8.49
C MET A 21 1.47 -14.01 9.22
N LYS A 22 0.77 -14.11 10.37
CA LYS A 22 0.58 -15.40 11.08
C LYS A 22 -0.18 -16.43 10.25
N VAL A 23 -1.10 -15.99 9.39
CA VAL A 23 -1.80 -16.87 8.45
C VAL A 23 -0.84 -17.33 7.35
N HIS A 24 -0.09 -16.41 6.75
CA HIS A 24 0.91 -16.74 5.74
C HIS A 24 1.96 -17.72 6.25
N GLU A 25 2.39 -17.59 7.51
CA GLU A 25 3.35 -18.51 8.15
C GLU A 25 2.90 -19.96 8.16
N GLN A 26 1.60 -20.23 8.13
CA GLN A 26 1.07 -21.60 8.14
C GLN A 26 1.25 -22.29 6.81
N GLU A 27 1.22 -21.56 5.71
CA GLU A 27 1.26 -22.09 4.35
C GLU A 27 2.55 -21.76 3.60
N MET A 28 3.41 -20.86 4.15
CA MET A 28 4.62 -20.48 3.47
C MET A 28 5.56 -21.68 3.29
N ASN A 29 6.02 -21.83 2.06
CA ASN A 29 6.96 -22.88 1.67
C ASN A 29 7.93 -22.33 0.63
N SER A 30 9.19 -22.68 0.73
CA SER A 30 10.21 -22.28 -0.24
C SER A 30 11.30 -23.33 -0.33
N PRO A 31 11.73 -23.69 -1.55
CA PRO A 31 12.84 -24.61 -1.75
C PRO A 31 14.21 -24.00 -1.36
N LEU A 32 14.26 -22.72 -1.02
CA LEU A 32 15.49 -22.02 -0.61
C LEU A 32 15.84 -22.27 0.86
N PHE A 33 14.93 -22.86 1.65
CA PHE A 33 15.13 -23.08 3.08
C PHE A 33 14.92 -24.55 3.44
N ASP A 34 15.89 -25.13 4.14
CA ASP A 34 15.81 -26.52 4.59
C ASP A 34 14.72 -26.74 5.66
N ASN A 35 14.46 -25.72 6.46
CA ASN A 35 13.45 -25.77 7.51
C ASN A 35 12.77 -24.41 7.70
N MET A 36 11.52 -24.34 7.27
CA MET A 36 10.69 -23.12 7.40
C MET A 36 10.35 -22.76 8.85
N GLU A 37 10.34 -23.73 9.77
CA GLU A 37 10.02 -23.47 11.19
C GLU A 37 11.06 -22.55 11.84
N ASN A 38 12.29 -22.57 11.37
CA ASN A 38 13.35 -21.69 11.89
C ASN A 38 13.11 -20.20 11.57
N LEU A 39 12.21 -19.89 10.65
CA LEU A 39 11.85 -18.53 10.27
C LEU A 39 10.63 -18.01 11.04
N LYS A 40 9.98 -18.84 11.84
CA LYS A 40 8.76 -18.50 12.59
C LYS A 40 9.08 -18.17 14.04
N PRO A 41 8.41 -17.17 14.64
CA PRO A 41 7.52 -16.23 13.97
C PRO A 41 8.31 -15.19 13.18
N VAL A 42 7.84 -14.83 11.99
CA VAL A 42 8.47 -13.78 11.15
C VAL A 42 8.45 -12.45 11.86
N ILE A 43 7.31 -12.10 12.44
CA ILE A 43 7.15 -10.90 13.26
C ILE A 43 7.25 -11.31 14.74
N GLN A 44 8.31 -10.86 15.39
CA GLN A 44 8.51 -11.15 16.81
C GLN A 44 7.44 -10.46 17.68
N PRO A 45 6.86 -11.15 18.67
CA PRO A 45 5.92 -10.55 19.61
C PRO A 45 6.50 -9.31 20.27
N GLY A 46 5.72 -8.23 20.34
CA GLY A 46 6.16 -6.96 20.93
C GLY A 46 7.05 -6.10 20.02
N SER A 47 7.24 -6.49 18.76
CA SER A 47 7.92 -5.66 17.76
C SER A 47 7.16 -4.35 17.52
N SER A 48 7.92 -3.27 17.24
CA SER A 48 7.33 -2.07 16.64
C SER A 48 6.85 -2.35 15.21
N ASP A 49 6.00 -1.49 14.69
CA ASP A 49 5.55 -1.51 13.30
C ASP A 49 6.72 -1.53 12.30
N SER A 50 7.70 -0.67 12.54
CA SER A 50 8.90 -0.58 11.69
C SER A 50 9.75 -1.85 11.74
N ALA A 51 9.92 -2.46 12.92
CA ALA A 51 10.66 -3.69 13.06
C ALA A 51 9.92 -4.88 12.40
N ALA A 52 8.60 -4.89 12.49
CA ALA A 52 7.78 -5.88 11.82
C ALA A 52 7.84 -5.75 10.29
N LEU A 53 7.76 -4.52 9.78
CA LEU A 53 7.92 -4.24 8.35
C LEU A 53 9.30 -4.69 7.85
N ASP A 54 10.37 -4.39 8.59
CA ASP A 54 11.74 -4.83 8.27
C ASP A 54 11.84 -6.36 8.22
N SER A 55 11.24 -7.05 9.19
CA SER A 55 11.28 -8.52 9.23
C SER A 55 10.57 -9.16 8.04
N VAL A 56 9.42 -8.64 7.63
CA VAL A 56 8.69 -9.16 6.47
C VAL A 56 9.40 -8.79 5.17
N PHE A 57 9.95 -7.57 5.09
CA PHE A 57 10.74 -7.13 3.94
C PHE A 57 11.99 -8.02 3.76
N GLU A 58 12.70 -8.30 4.85
CA GLU A 58 13.85 -9.21 4.84
C GLU A 58 13.45 -10.62 4.40
N LEU A 59 12.34 -11.17 4.94
CA LEU A 59 11.85 -12.48 4.53
C LEU A 59 11.62 -12.55 3.02
N LEU A 60 10.98 -11.53 2.44
CA LEU A 60 10.75 -11.47 0.99
C LEU A 60 12.09 -11.44 0.22
N ASN A 61 13.06 -10.67 0.68
CA ASN A 61 14.37 -10.58 0.03
C ASN A 61 15.13 -11.91 0.08
N ILE A 62 15.21 -12.56 1.23
CA ILE A 62 15.90 -13.87 1.36
C ILE A 62 15.15 -14.99 0.65
N SER A 63 13.85 -14.80 0.38
CA SER A 63 13.05 -15.70 -0.45
C SER A 63 13.20 -15.44 -1.96
N GLY A 64 14.11 -14.54 -2.35
CA GLY A 64 14.45 -14.27 -3.74
C GLY A 64 13.68 -13.10 -4.38
N GLN A 65 12.86 -12.38 -3.63
CA GLN A 65 12.22 -11.18 -4.14
C GLN A 65 13.18 -9.99 -4.09
N SER A 66 13.29 -9.21 -5.17
CA SER A 66 14.14 -8.01 -5.15
C SER A 66 13.56 -6.92 -4.25
N ALA A 67 14.42 -6.05 -3.68
CA ALA A 67 13.99 -4.95 -2.82
C ALA A 67 12.90 -4.05 -3.47
N PRO A 68 13.00 -3.67 -4.76
CA PRO A 68 11.90 -2.96 -5.42
C PRO A 68 10.58 -3.72 -5.45
N LEU A 69 10.63 -5.04 -5.67
CA LEU A 69 9.44 -5.87 -5.69
C LEU A 69 8.83 -6.02 -4.30
N ALA A 70 9.65 -6.33 -3.29
CA ALA A 70 9.22 -6.42 -1.90
C ALA A 70 8.54 -5.12 -1.44
N LYS A 71 9.08 -3.95 -1.83
CA LYS A 71 8.42 -2.65 -1.57
C LYS A 71 7.06 -2.56 -2.22
N LEU A 72 6.91 -2.93 -3.49
CA LEU A 72 5.63 -2.85 -4.19
C LEU A 72 4.61 -3.87 -3.67
N MET A 73 5.05 -5.01 -3.15
CA MET A 73 4.19 -6.00 -2.49
C MET A 73 3.64 -5.45 -1.16
N LEU A 74 4.52 -4.89 -0.33
CA LEU A 74 4.16 -4.44 1.02
C LEU A 74 3.48 -3.06 0.99
N ILE A 75 3.99 -2.14 0.19
CA ILE A 75 3.49 -0.76 0.09
C ILE A 75 3.22 -0.44 -1.38
N PRO A 76 2.08 -0.93 -1.92
CA PRO A 76 1.69 -0.69 -3.30
C PRO A 76 1.32 0.77 -3.56
N ASP A 77 1.31 1.16 -4.82
CA ASP A 77 0.77 2.44 -5.24
C ASP A 77 -0.75 2.52 -5.00
N ALA A 78 -1.25 3.72 -4.79
CA ALA A 78 -2.68 3.99 -4.87
C ALA A 78 -3.11 3.97 -6.34
N TRP A 79 -3.80 2.92 -6.76
CA TRP A 79 -4.31 2.81 -8.13
C TRP A 79 -5.73 2.22 -8.15
N SER A 80 -6.45 2.49 -9.22
CA SER A 80 -7.74 1.88 -9.48
C SER A 80 -7.82 1.41 -10.93
N LYS A 81 -8.70 0.47 -11.22
CA LYS A 81 -8.97 0.01 -12.60
C LYS A 81 -9.37 1.17 -13.54
N LYS A 82 -9.90 2.26 -12.98
CA LYS A 82 -10.28 3.49 -13.71
C LYS A 82 -9.10 4.44 -13.94
N SER A 83 -7.93 4.18 -13.36
CA SER A 83 -6.75 5.01 -13.57
C SER A 83 -6.23 4.87 -14.99
N GLN A 84 -6.44 5.90 -15.80
CA GLN A 84 -5.96 5.95 -17.19
C GLN A 84 -4.45 6.18 -17.31
N THR A 85 -3.75 6.41 -16.19
CA THR A 85 -2.34 6.79 -16.16
C THR A 85 -1.38 5.60 -16.13
N LEU A 86 -1.86 4.40 -15.78
CA LEU A 86 -1.03 3.20 -15.70
C LEU A 86 -1.12 2.37 -16.97
N SER A 87 0.03 1.87 -17.43
CA SER A 87 0.08 0.90 -18.52
C SER A 87 -0.63 -0.41 -18.12
N LYS A 88 -1.09 -1.17 -19.14
CA LYS A 88 -1.72 -2.48 -18.88
C LYS A 88 -0.79 -3.44 -18.14
N ASP A 89 0.50 -3.42 -18.45
CA ASP A 89 1.49 -4.29 -17.82
C ASP A 89 1.68 -3.92 -16.35
N HIS A 90 1.67 -2.62 -16.00
CA HIS A 90 1.70 -2.17 -14.60
C HIS A 90 0.42 -2.56 -13.85
N GLN A 91 -0.75 -2.41 -14.47
CA GLN A 91 -2.02 -2.84 -13.86
C GLN A 91 -2.02 -4.35 -13.55
N GLN A 92 -1.50 -5.17 -14.47
CA GLN A 92 -1.37 -6.61 -14.26
C GLN A 92 -0.39 -6.95 -13.13
N LEU A 93 0.75 -6.25 -13.08
CA LEU A 93 1.70 -6.39 -11.98
C LEU A 93 1.03 -6.08 -10.63
N PHE A 94 0.35 -4.95 -10.51
CA PHE A 94 -0.31 -4.57 -9.25
C PHE A 94 -1.47 -5.50 -8.88
N ASN A 95 -2.25 -5.98 -9.85
CA ASN A 95 -3.27 -6.98 -9.59
C ASN A 95 -2.67 -8.26 -8.98
N PHE A 96 -1.55 -8.71 -9.54
CA PHE A 96 -0.84 -9.87 -9.01
C PHE A 96 -0.32 -9.62 -7.59
N LEU A 97 0.39 -8.53 -7.37
CA LEU A 97 0.98 -8.20 -6.07
C LEU A 97 -0.08 -8.04 -4.98
N ASN A 98 -1.19 -7.36 -5.27
CA ASN A 98 -2.30 -7.17 -4.33
C ASN A 98 -3.08 -8.46 -4.03
N SER A 99 -2.95 -9.49 -4.87
CA SER A 99 -3.55 -10.81 -4.61
C SER A 99 -2.63 -11.75 -3.83
N THR A 100 -1.37 -11.38 -3.66
CA THR A 100 -0.36 -12.22 -2.97
C THR A 100 0.02 -11.72 -1.59
N MET A 101 -0.13 -10.43 -1.32
CA MET A 101 0.25 -9.83 -0.05
C MET A 101 -0.70 -8.69 0.32
N GLU A 102 -1.10 -8.63 1.56
CA GLU A 102 -1.89 -7.53 2.11
C GLU A 102 -1.05 -6.25 2.24
N PRO A 103 -1.58 -5.10 1.81
CA PRO A 103 -0.83 -3.85 1.87
C PRO A 103 -0.59 -3.40 3.30
N TRP A 104 0.61 -2.90 3.55
CA TRP A 104 0.99 -2.18 4.76
C TRP A 104 0.75 -0.70 4.52
N ASP A 105 -0.15 -0.08 5.24
CA ASP A 105 -0.58 1.30 5.01
C ASP A 105 -0.30 2.20 6.21
N GLY A 106 0.11 3.41 5.89
CA GLY A 106 0.45 4.47 6.83
C GLY A 106 1.49 5.42 6.23
N PRO A 107 1.74 6.58 6.88
CA PRO A 107 2.77 7.50 6.44
C PRO A 107 4.15 6.86 6.56
N ALA A 108 4.89 6.77 5.44
CA ALA A 108 6.18 6.11 5.42
C ALA A 108 7.16 6.71 4.39
N ALA A 109 8.35 7.02 4.86
CA ALA A 109 9.53 7.22 4.03
C ALA A 109 10.48 6.05 4.26
N ILE A 110 10.87 5.34 3.22
CA ILE A 110 11.60 4.08 3.28
C ILE A 110 12.91 4.19 2.52
N ALA A 111 13.98 3.68 3.13
CA ALA A 111 15.22 3.35 2.44
C ALA A 111 15.53 1.88 2.71
N ALA A 112 15.82 1.09 1.66
CA ALA A 112 16.01 -0.35 1.79
C ALA A 112 17.06 -0.88 0.80
N THR A 113 17.56 -2.08 1.10
CA THR A 113 18.55 -2.76 0.26
C THR A 113 18.43 -4.29 0.36
N ASP A 114 18.83 -4.98 -0.74
CA ASP A 114 18.87 -6.43 -0.85
C ASP A 114 20.23 -6.96 -1.41
N ASN A 115 21.29 -6.21 -1.30
CA ASN A 115 22.60 -6.45 -1.91
C ASN A 115 22.71 -6.18 -3.43
N GLU A 116 21.64 -6.27 -4.20
CA GLU A 116 21.60 -5.89 -5.62
C GLU A 116 21.08 -4.47 -5.84
N TRP A 117 20.10 -4.10 -5.04
CA TRP A 117 19.41 -2.82 -5.11
C TRP A 117 19.57 -2.03 -3.82
N ALA A 118 19.76 -0.73 -3.95
CA ALA A 118 19.48 0.24 -2.91
C ALA A 118 18.31 1.10 -3.39
N ILE A 119 17.25 1.19 -2.60
CA ILE A 119 16.03 1.88 -2.97
C ILE A 119 15.63 2.91 -1.92
N VAL A 120 14.94 3.95 -2.37
CA VAL A 120 14.19 4.86 -1.52
C VAL A 120 12.78 4.99 -2.08
N ALA A 121 11.79 5.07 -1.20
CA ALA A 121 10.39 5.08 -1.60
C ALA A 121 9.53 5.92 -0.66
N ALA A 122 8.47 6.47 -1.22
CA ALA A 122 7.39 7.10 -0.49
C ALA A 122 6.28 6.08 -0.19
N ASP A 123 5.46 6.40 0.82
CA ASP A 123 4.23 5.69 1.09
C ASP A 123 3.20 5.88 -0.03
N ARG A 124 2.13 5.08 0.02
CA ARG A 124 1.06 5.04 -0.97
C ARG A 124 0.49 6.41 -1.33
N ASN A 125 0.34 7.29 -0.35
CA ASN A 125 -0.25 8.62 -0.49
C ASN A 125 0.79 9.74 -0.51
N GLY A 126 2.08 9.43 -0.31
CA GLY A 126 3.16 10.40 -0.24
C GLY A 126 3.06 11.33 0.96
N LEU A 127 2.57 10.83 2.09
CA LEU A 127 2.37 11.60 3.33
C LEU A 127 3.70 11.98 3.97
N ARG A 128 4.67 11.07 3.96
CA ARG A 128 6.05 11.38 4.37
C ARG A 128 6.85 11.85 3.17
N PRO A 129 7.57 12.98 3.27
CA PRO A 129 8.41 13.45 2.18
C PRO A 129 9.61 12.53 1.97
N MET A 130 9.98 12.33 0.72
CA MET A 130 11.23 11.69 0.31
C MET A 130 11.86 12.52 -0.80
N ARG A 131 13.02 13.10 -0.50
CA ARG A 131 13.80 13.93 -1.42
C ARG A 131 15.09 13.22 -1.77
N TYR A 132 15.66 13.54 -2.93
CA TYR A 132 16.94 13.00 -3.34
C TYR A 132 17.80 14.04 -4.04
N THR A 133 19.11 13.85 -3.93
CA THR A 133 20.13 14.64 -4.63
C THR A 133 21.15 13.68 -5.24
N ILE A 134 21.50 13.90 -6.50
CA ILE A 134 22.54 13.16 -7.20
C ILE A 134 23.67 14.14 -7.50
N SER A 135 24.89 13.83 -7.05
CA SER A 135 26.06 14.63 -7.34
C SER A 135 26.74 14.25 -8.67
N LYS A 136 27.62 15.12 -9.17
CA LYS A 136 28.48 14.85 -10.33
C LYS A 136 29.42 13.66 -10.08
N ASP A 137 29.80 13.46 -8.83
CA ASP A 137 30.63 12.34 -8.37
C ASP A 137 29.83 11.03 -8.22
N LYS A 138 28.59 11.01 -8.72
CA LYS A 138 27.68 9.84 -8.70
C LYS A 138 27.27 9.37 -7.29
N ILE A 139 27.24 10.28 -6.32
CA ILE A 139 26.70 10.00 -5.00
C ILE A 139 25.21 10.32 -5.04
N LEU A 140 24.37 9.35 -4.64
CA LEU A 140 22.96 9.53 -4.41
C LEU A 140 22.70 9.67 -2.90
N CYS A 141 22.17 10.84 -2.51
CA CYS A 141 21.68 11.07 -1.15
C CYS A 141 20.15 11.18 -1.18
N ALA A 142 19.47 10.50 -0.28
CA ALA A 142 18.02 10.57 -0.18
C ALA A 142 17.56 10.56 1.27
N GLY A 143 16.46 11.27 1.53
CA GLY A 143 15.84 11.36 2.84
C GLY A 143 14.69 12.35 2.86
N SER A 144 14.13 12.60 4.04
CA SER A 144 12.95 13.46 4.21
C SER A 144 13.22 14.92 3.82
N GLU A 145 14.44 15.39 3.99
CA GLU A 145 14.80 16.79 3.80
C GLU A 145 16.04 16.97 2.91
N THR A 146 16.14 18.13 2.28
CA THR A 146 17.33 18.54 1.56
C THR A 146 18.37 19.08 2.56
N GLY A 147 19.65 18.78 2.33
CA GLY A 147 20.73 19.28 3.18
C GLY A 147 21.09 18.39 4.37
N MET A 148 20.53 17.19 4.49
CA MET A 148 20.95 16.19 5.48
C MET A 148 22.40 15.75 5.28
N VAL A 149 22.87 15.78 4.05
CA VAL A 149 24.26 15.56 3.68
C VAL A 149 24.76 16.83 3.00
N GLU A 150 25.87 17.34 3.46
CA GLU A 150 26.49 18.54 2.89
C GLU A 150 27.09 18.21 1.52
N ILE A 151 26.49 18.78 0.47
CA ILE A 151 26.94 18.68 -0.93
C ILE A 151 26.99 20.08 -1.49
N ASP A 152 28.17 20.50 -1.99
CA ASP A 152 28.30 21.77 -2.67
C ASP A 152 27.30 21.83 -3.84
N GLU A 153 26.54 22.93 -3.91
CA GLU A 153 25.54 23.12 -4.98
C GLU A 153 26.12 23.01 -6.38
N LYS A 154 27.37 23.43 -6.56
CA LYS A 154 28.09 23.31 -7.83
C LYS A 154 28.35 21.86 -8.24
N GLN A 155 28.34 20.93 -7.27
CA GLN A 155 28.51 19.49 -7.49
C GLN A 155 27.19 18.77 -7.71
N ILE A 156 26.06 19.42 -7.57
CA ILE A 156 24.77 18.80 -7.76
C ILE A 156 24.47 18.65 -9.26
N LEU A 157 24.18 17.40 -9.65
CA LEU A 157 23.73 17.06 -11.00
C LEU A 157 22.20 17.10 -11.10
N LYS A 158 21.50 16.56 -10.08
CA LYS A 158 20.03 16.47 -10.07
C LYS A 158 19.51 16.50 -8.64
N LYS A 159 18.43 17.25 -8.43
CA LYS A 159 17.60 17.22 -7.22
C LYS A 159 16.19 16.77 -7.60
N GLY A 160 15.51 16.09 -6.69
CA GLY A 160 14.13 15.67 -6.91
C GLY A 160 13.41 15.28 -5.63
N ARG A 161 12.13 15.00 -5.80
CA ARG A 161 11.22 14.53 -4.76
C ARG A 161 10.44 13.37 -5.31
N LEU A 162 10.21 12.35 -4.48
CA LEU A 162 9.28 11.27 -4.82
C LEU A 162 7.84 11.73 -4.56
N GLY A 163 6.96 11.39 -5.47
CA GLY A 163 5.52 11.53 -5.31
C GLY A 163 4.90 10.32 -4.60
N PRO A 164 3.55 10.31 -4.44
CA PRO A 164 2.81 9.21 -3.84
C PRO A 164 3.13 7.86 -4.47
N GLY A 165 3.51 6.88 -3.65
CA GLY A 165 3.84 5.53 -4.09
C GLY A 165 5.15 5.39 -4.88
N GLU A 166 5.81 6.48 -5.25
CA GLU A 166 7.01 6.43 -6.10
C GLU A 166 8.20 5.79 -5.39
N ILE A 167 9.05 5.20 -6.22
CA ILE A 167 10.28 4.53 -5.85
C ILE A 167 11.44 5.03 -6.74
N LEU A 168 12.59 5.20 -6.15
CA LEU A 168 13.86 5.43 -6.85
C LEU A 168 14.85 4.36 -6.42
N GLY A 169 15.56 3.75 -7.34
CA GLY A 169 16.49 2.68 -7.02
C GLY A 169 17.81 2.80 -7.75
N VAL A 170 18.84 2.26 -7.13
CA VAL A 170 20.17 2.07 -7.74
C VAL A 170 20.45 0.58 -7.82
N ARG A 171 20.78 0.09 -9.00
CA ARG A 171 21.35 -1.26 -9.11
C ARG A 171 22.84 -1.19 -8.82
N ILE A 172 23.24 -1.68 -7.64
CA ILE A 172 24.54 -1.43 -7.02
C ILE A 172 25.68 -1.85 -7.96
N ALA A 173 25.66 -3.09 -8.46
CA ALA A 173 26.70 -3.59 -9.35
C ALA A 173 26.87 -2.81 -10.68
N LYS A 174 25.81 -2.12 -11.13
CA LYS A 174 25.81 -1.37 -12.39
C LYS A 174 26.01 0.13 -12.19
N GLY A 175 25.90 0.63 -10.95
CA GLY A 175 25.91 2.07 -10.66
C GLY A 175 24.84 2.85 -11.41
N LYS A 176 23.76 2.19 -11.85
CA LYS A 176 22.68 2.82 -12.61
C LYS A 176 21.50 3.16 -11.71
N VAL A 177 21.07 4.42 -11.79
CA VAL A 177 19.86 4.92 -11.14
C VAL A 177 18.66 4.60 -12.03
N PHE A 178 17.61 4.06 -11.43
CA PHE A 178 16.33 3.75 -12.07
C PHE A 178 15.23 4.63 -11.48
N SER A 179 14.49 5.28 -12.34
CA SER A 179 13.29 6.03 -11.97
C SER A 179 12.13 5.09 -11.62
N ASN A 180 11.07 5.67 -11.04
CA ASN A 180 9.84 4.96 -10.72
C ASN A 180 9.27 4.14 -11.90
N VAL A 181 9.21 4.75 -13.08
CA VAL A 181 8.68 4.09 -14.29
C VAL A 181 9.61 2.97 -14.75
N GLU A 182 10.94 3.22 -14.80
CA GLU A 182 11.91 2.20 -15.21
C GLU A 182 11.92 0.97 -14.29
N ILE A 183 11.73 1.16 -12.98
CA ILE A 183 11.61 0.04 -12.03
C ILE A 183 10.35 -0.77 -12.29
N LYS A 184 9.21 -0.09 -12.45
CA LYS A 184 7.93 -0.75 -12.73
C LYS A 184 7.93 -1.48 -14.06
N ASP A 185 8.51 -0.89 -15.11
CA ASP A 185 8.69 -1.54 -16.41
C ASP A 185 9.59 -2.79 -16.30
N TYR A 186 10.66 -2.69 -15.53
CA TYR A 186 11.57 -3.82 -15.28
C TYR A 186 10.82 -4.97 -14.57
N LEU A 187 10.13 -4.67 -13.48
CA LEU A 187 9.37 -5.65 -12.73
C LEU A 187 8.21 -6.24 -13.53
N ALA A 188 7.46 -5.42 -14.28
CA ALA A 188 6.36 -5.90 -15.11
C ALA A 188 6.83 -6.89 -16.18
N LYS A 189 8.03 -6.71 -16.73
CA LYS A 189 8.64 -7.67 -17.68
C LYS A 189 9.00 -9.00 -17.01
N GLU A 190 9.59 -8.95 -15.83
CA GLU A 190 9.94 -10.16 -15.05
C GLU A 190 8.70 -10.95 -14.66
N PHE A 191 7.61 -10.26 -14.30
CA PHE A 191 6.37 -10.88 -13.83
C PHE A 191 5.33 -11.18 -14.93
N LYS A 192 5.65 -10.94 -16.19
CA LYS A 192 4.70 -11.14 -17.30
C LYS A 192 4.15 -12.58 -17.40
N HIS A 193 4.92 -13.57 -16.98
CA HIS A 193 4.50 -14.97 -17.00
C HIS A 193 3.44 -15.33 -15.95
N PHE A 194 3.29 -14.54 -14.87
CA PHE A 194 2.27 -14.76 -13.85
C PHE A 194 0.87 -14.25 -14.25
N ASN A 195 0.78 -13.44 -15.29
CA ASN A 195 -0.50 -12.88 -15.76
C ASN A 195 -1.55 -13.92 -16.12
N ASN A 196 -1.14 -15.12 -16.51
CA ASN A 196 -2.03 -16.23 -16.85
C ASN A 196 -2.66 -16.90 -15.61
N GLN A 197 -2.18 -16.58 -14.41
CA GLN A 197 -2.70 -17.14 -13.16
C GLN A 197 -3.85 -16.31 -12.58
N ILE A 198 -4.03 -15.06 -13.04
CA ILE A 198 -5.12 -14.20 -12.59
C ILE A 198 -6.39 -14.54 -13.36
N ILE A 199 -7.40 -14.98 -12.63
CA ILE A 199 -8.73 -15.25 -13.18
C ILE A 199 -9.57 -13.98 -13.10
N ASP A 200 -9.94 -13.44 -14.25
CA ASP A 200 -10.91 -12.34 -14.33
C ASP A 200 -12.32 -12.93 -14.18
N LEU A 201 -12.90 -12.76 -12.98
CA LEU A 201 -14.23 -13.30 -12.66
C LEU A 201 -15.33 -12.68 -13.51
N GLU A 202 -15.23 -11.40 -13.86
CA GLU A 202 -16.23 -10.72 -14.70
C GLU A 202 -16.29 -11.31 -16.11
N LYS A 203 -15.13 -11.72 -16.66
CA LYS A 203 -15.07 -12.39 -17.95
C LYS A 203 -15.51 -13.85 -17.88
N LYS A 204 -15.14 -14.55 -16.80
CA LYS A 204 -15.46 -15.97 -16.63
C LYS A 204 -16.93 -16.18 -16.28
N PHE A 205 -17.50 -15.27 -15.51
CA PHE A 205 -18.88 -15.28 -15.05
C PHE A 205 -19.54 -13.93 -15.37
N PRO A 206 -19.89 -13.69 -16.64
CA PRO A 206 -20.52 -12.43 -17.00
C PRO A 206 -21.83 -12.27 -16.23
N ILE A 207 -21.96 -11.16 -15.52
CA ILE A 207 -23.19 -10.82 -14.81
C ILE A 207 -24.28 -10.68 -15.85
N LYS A 208 -25.23 -11.60 -15.87
CA LYS A 208 -26.46 -11.41 -16.62
C LYS A 208 -27.23 -10.30 -15.91
N ASN A 209 -27.43 -9.18 -16.56
CA ASN A 209 -28.36 -8.16 -16.09
C ASN A 209 -29.76 -8.77 -16.10
N GLU A 210 -30.11 -9.48 -15.04
CA GLU A 210 -31.49 -9.87 -14.81
C GLU A 210 -32.27 -8.59 -14.54
N LYS A 211 -33.29 -8.36 -15.34
CA LYS A 211 -34.21 -7.26 -15.11
C LYS A 211 -34.78 -7.42 -13.71
N SER A 212 -34.83 -6.33 -12.96
CA SER A 212 -35.48 -6.32 -11.64
C SER A 212 -36.83 -7.00 -11.72
N THR A 213 -37.03 -8.03 -10.93
CA THR A 213 -38.28 -8.82 -10.89
C THR A 213 -39.37 -8.08 -10.16
N PHE A 214 -39.07 -6.97 -9.49
CA PHE A 214 -40.01 -6.23 -8.66
C PHE A 214 -40.07 -4.77 -9.12
N SER A 215 -41.27 -4.22 -9.21
CA SER A 215 -41.49 -2.82 -9.58
C SER A 215 -42.73 -2.26 -8.85
N GLY A 216 -42.82 -0.94 -8.79
CA GLY A 216 -43.97 -0.22 -8.24
C GLY A 216 -44.25 -0.59 -6.77
N ASP A 217 -45.52 -0.87 -6.48
CA ASP A 217 -45.97 -1.11 -5.09
C ASP A 217 -45.42 -2.39 -4.48
N GLU A 218 -45.13 -3.40 -5.28
CA GLU A 218 -44.52 -4.63 -4.80
C GLU A 218 -43.11 -4.37 -4.30
N LEU A 219 -42.31 -3.59 -5.02
CA LEU A 219 -40.96 -3.20 -4.59
C LEU A 219 -41.02 -2.40 -3.28
N LYS A 220 -41.91 -1.41 -3.20
CA LYS A 220 -42.11 -0.60 -1.99
C LYS A 220 -42.51 -1.47 -0.78
N LYS A 221 -43.42 -2.41 -0.97
CA LYS A 221 -43.85 -3.33 0.08
C LYS A 221 -42.69 -4.19 0.59
N ARG A 222 -41.83 -4.66 -0.31
CA ARG A 222 -40.64 -5.43 0.07
C ARG A 222 -39.63 -4.57 0.81
N GLN A 223 -39.32 -3.37 0.31
CA GLN A 223 -38.45 -2.41 0.99
C GLN A 223 -38.93 -2.13 2.42
N HIS A 224 -40.21 -1.88 2.58
CA HIS A 224 -40.84 -1.68 3.89
C HIS A 224 -40.76 -2.92 4.78
N THR A 225 -40.94 -4.11 4.21
CA THR A 225 -40.86 -5.38 4.96
C THR A 225 -39.44 -5.62 5.49
N PHE A 226 -38.41 -5.21 4.75
CA PHE A 226 -37.02 -5.29 5.15
C PHE A 226 -36.53 -4.09 5.96
N GLY A 227 -37.44 -3.14 6.28
CA GLY A 227 -37.13 -1.98 7.13
C GLY A 227 -36.36 -0.87 6.46
N TYR A 228 -36.29 -0.84 5.12
CA TYR A 228 -35.65 0.26 4.42
C TYR A 228 -36.51 1.51 4.46
N SER A 229 -35.95 2.59 4.99
CA SER A 229 -36.50 3.95 4.87
C SER A 229 -36.14 4.57 3.52
N LEU A 230 -36.79 5.67 3.19
CA LEU A 230 -36.42 6.46 2.00
C LEU A 230 -34.98 6.99 2.11
N GLU A 231 -34.60 7.38 3.31
CA GLU A 231 -33.26 7.88 3.62
C GLU A 231 -32.18 6.78 3.40
N ASP A 232 -32.44 5.54 3.82
CA ASP A 232 -31.55 4.41 3.55
C ASP A 232 -31.36 4.18 2.05
N LEU A 233 -32.42 4.34 1.27
CA LEU A 233 -32.36 4.18 -0.18
C LEU A 233 -31.54 5.28 -0.85
N GLU A 234 -31.76 6.53 -0.49
CA GLU A 234 -31.16 7.71 -1.15
C GLU A 234 -29.73 7.99 -0.65
N LEU A 235 -29.51 7.88 0.66
CA LEU A 235 -28.23 8.28 1.26
C LEU A 235 -27.23 7.13 1.40
N ILE A 236 -27.71 5.89 1.46
CA ILE A 236 -26.85 4.71 1.66
C ILE A 236 -26.78 3.85 0.40
N LEU A 237 -27.91 3.33 -0.06
CA LEU A 237 -27.89 2.32 -1.13
C LEU A 237 -27.65 2.93 -2.51
N GLN A 238 -28.18 4.12 -2.78
CA GLN A 238 -28.00 4.74 -4.09
C GLN A 238 -26.53 5.09 -4.38
N PRO A 239 -25.76 5.76 -3.50
CA PRO A 239 -24.33 6.00 -3.72
C PRO A 239 -23.51 4.70 -3.83
N MET A 240 -23.88 3.66 -3.09
CA MET A 240 -23.23 2.35 -3.21
C MET A 240 -23.48 1.70 -4.58
N ALA A 241 -24.70 1.80 -5.10
CA ALA A 241 -25.09 1.22 -6.37
C ALA A 241 -24.54 2.01 -7.58
N GLU A 242 -24.61 3.33 -7.54
CA GLU A 242 -24.22 4.20 -8.66
C GLU A 242 -22.72 4.46 -8.73
N ASP A 243 -22.12 4.74 -7.58
CA ASP A 243 -20.71 5.17 -7.49
C ASP A 243 -19.76 4.08 -7.01
N ALA A 244 -20.27 2.92 -6.55
CA ALA A 244 -19.51 1.87 -5.88
C ALA A 244 -18.67 2.42 -4.70
N LYS A 245 -19.25 3.34 -3.93
CA LYS A 245 -18.64 3.97 -2.77
C LYS A 245 -19.38 3.59 -1.51
N GLU A 246 -18.63 3.49 -0.41
CA GLU A 246 -19.22 3.38 0.92
C GLU A 246 -19.88 4.69 1.30
N ALA A 247 -21.11 4.62 1.84
CA ALA A 247 -21.90 5.78 2.23
C ALA A 247 -21.52 6.28 3.64
N ILE A 248 -20.33 6.85 3.76
CA ILE A 248 -19.79 7.31 5.06
C ILE A 248 -20.47 8.55 5.62
N GLY A 249 -21.15 9.35 4.79
CA GLY A 249 -21.83 10.58 5.21
C GLY A 249 -23.04 10.36 6.11
N SER A 250 -23.60 9.15 6.17
CA SER A 250 -24.79 8.80 6.96
C SER A 250 -24.48 7.91 8.16
N MET A 251 -23.21 7.71 8.50
CA MET A 251 -22.80 6.89 9.64
C MET A 251 -22.81 7.66 10.98
N GLY A 252 -23.16 8.92 10.99
CA GLY A 252 -23.22 9.78 12.15
C GLY A 252 -24.62 9.82 12.76
N ASP A 253 -24.69 9.92 14.08
CA ASP A 253 -25.89 10.39 14.77
C ASP A 253 -25.94 11.92 14.68
N ASP A 254 -26.95 12.45 14.00
CA ASP A 254 -27.16 13.89 13.85
C ASP A 254 -27.68 14.54 15.15
N THR A 255 -27.84 13.79 16.21
CA THR A 255 -28.19 14.32 17.52
C THR A 255 -27.11 15.30 17.98
N PRO A 256 -27.39 16.59 18.12
CA PRO A 256 -26.41 17.57 18.51
C PRO A 256 -25.87 17.24 19.91
N LEU A 257 -24.60 16.91 19.98
CA LEU A 257 -23.90 16.73 21.25
C LEU A 257 -23.87 18.08 21.96
N ALA A 258 -24.13 18.07 23.28
CA ALA A 258 -23.94 19.26 24.08
C ALA A 258 -22.49 19.75 23.93
N ALA A 259 -22.32 21.01 23.52
CA ALA A 259 -21.00 21.58 23.26
C ALA A 259 -20.01 21.42 24.42
N VAL A 260 -20.50 21.41 25.65
CA VAL A 260 -19.72 21.17 26.86
C VAL A 260 -19.14 19.75 26.90
N SER A 261 -19.90 18.73 26.54
CA SER A 261 -19.41 17.34 26.50
C SER A 261 -18.34 17.17 25.46
N TYR A 262 -18.50 17.79 24.30
CA TYR A 262 -17.53 17.74 23.22
C TYR A 262 -16.22 18.45 23.63
N THR A 263 -16.32 19.61 24.26
CA THR A 263 -15.15 20.36 24.75
C THR A 263 -14.37 19.58 25.79
N HIS A 264 -15.04 18.88 26.69
CA HIS A 264 -14.39 18.02 27.68
C HIS A 264 -13.69 16.80 27.10
N LEU A 265 -14.17 16.28 25.97
CA LEU A 265 -13.53 15.16 25.28
C LEU A 265 -12.30 15.60 24.48
N THR A 266 -12.30 16.81 23.95
CA THR A 266 -11.22 17.28 23.06
C THR A 266 -10.07 17.96 23.80
N LEU A 267 -10.33 18.68 24.87
CA LEU A 267 -9.27 19.39 25.62
C LEU A 267 -8.19 18.47 26.21
N PRO A 268 -8.52 17.34 26.85
CA PRO A 268 -7.49 16.39 27.30
C PRO A 268 -6.70 15.76 26.18
N THR A 269 -7.31 15.54 25.02
CA THR A 269 -6.64 14.93 23.85
C THR A 269 -5.64 15.91 23.23
N ILE A 270 -5.97 17.20 23.22
CA ILE A 270 -5.09 18.25 22.70
C ILE A 270 -3.88 18.49 23.64
N CYS A 271 -4.05 18.27 24.94
CA CYS A 271 -2.98 18.44 25.93
C CYS A 271 -2.07 17.21 26.07
N SER A 272 -2.37 16.10 25.41
CA SER A 272 -1.59 14.87 25.46
C SER A 272 -0.74 14.63 24.19
N VAL A 273 -0.58 15.62 23.34
CA VAL A 273 0.30 15.59 22.17
C VAL A 273 1.58 16.38 22.42
#